data_71b90ac87a3bd7063835ae17098f5e84
#
_entry.id   71b90ac87a3bd7063835ae17098f5e84
#
_cell.length_a   1.000
_cell.length_b   1.000
_cell.length_c   1.000
_cell.angle_alpha   90.00
_cell.angle_beta   90.00
_cell.angle_gamma   90.00
#
_symmetry.space_group_name_H-M   'P 1'
#
loop_
_entity.id
_entity.type
_entity.pdbx_description
1 polymer ?
#
loop_
_entity_poly.entity_id
_entity_poly.type
_entity_poly.pdbx_seq_one_letter_code
_entity_poly.pdbx_strand_id
1 'polypeptide(L)'
;MKLLSARFKGLQGIYNKSGIKDIFIDFTKCQHNIIYIIGANGSGKSTLMSVLHPLPDSPQVYIDKELGEKELTYEQDGTVYRILIQYPVYGNGARATTKAFFTQMELSGAVELNANGTVGSFKDILFNKFNLDPNFMALSHISVEN
;
A
#
# COMPACT_ATOMS: atom_id res chain seq x y z
N MET A 1 -10.70 -7.43 -8.23
CA MET A 1 -9.99 -7.05 -6.99
C MET A 1 -10.54 -5.73 -6.49
N LYS A 2 -11.04 -5.72 -5.26
CA LYS A 2 -11.66 -4.54 -4.65
C LYS A 2 -10.88 -4.11 -3.42
N LEU A 3 -10.44 -2.85 -3.38
CA LEU A 3 -9.77 -2.28 -2.23
C LEU A 3 -10.79 -1.98 -1.13
N LEU A 4 -10.62 -2.58 0.04
CA LEU A 4 -11.50 -2.40 1.20
C LEU A 4 -10.99 -1.34 2.16
N SER A 5 -9.70 -1.30 2.41
CA SER A 5 -9.08 -0.33 3.29
C SER A 5 -7.62 -0.11 2.96
N ALA A 6 -7.11 1.03 3.38
CA ALA A 6 -5.70 1.40 3.24
C ALA A 6 -5.21 2.06 4.52
N ARG A 7 -4.03 1.66 4.98
CA ARG A 7 -3.35 2.26 6.11
C ARG A 7 -1.93 2.59 5.72
N PHE A 8 -1.51 3.80 6.03
CA PHE A 8 -0.16 4.27 5.76
C PHE A 8 0.46 4.84 7.03
N LYS A 9 1.73 4.53 7.24
CA LYS A 9 2.51 5.07 8.33
C LYS A 9 3.74 5.76 7.78
N GLY A 10 3.82 7.06 8.02
CA GLY A 10 5.02 7.83 7.70
C GLY A 10 5.13 8.30 6.26
N LEU A 11 4.02 8.65 5.58
CA LEU A 11 4.07 9.27 4.26
C LEU A 11 4.62 10.70 4.36
N GLN A 12 5.80 10.94 3.78
CA GLN A 12 6.51 12.21 3.86
C GLN A 12 5.70 13.39 3.31
N GLY A 13 5.06 13.22 2.16
CA GLY A 13 4.30 14.28 1.51
C GLY A 13 3.08 14.74 2.30
N ILE A 14 2.47 13.86 3.07
CA ILE A 14 1.36 14.20 3.95
C ILE A 14 1.87 14.77 5.26
N TYR A 15 2.91 14.16 5.84
CA TYR A 15 3.52 14.63 7.08
C TYR A 15 4.01 16.08 6.98
N ASN A 16 4.66 16.44 5.88
CA ASN A 16 5.17 17.79 5.66
C ASN A 16 4.06 18.87 5.64
N LYS A 17 2.84 18.48 5.26
CA LYS A 17 1.72 19.42 5.15
C LYS A 17 0.83 19.47 6.38
N SER A 18 0.67 18.34 7.07
CA SER A 18 -0.32 18.20 8.14
C SER A 18 0.27 17.78 9.49
N GLY A 19 1.52 17.28 9.52
CA GLY A 19 2.10 16.65 10.70
C GLY A 19 1.51 15.28 11.04
N ILE A 20 0.69 14.70 10.17
CA ILE A 20 0.02 13.41 10.38
C ILE A 20 0.93 12.30 9.87
N LYS A 21 1.24 11.31 10.73
CA LYS A 21 2.05 10.13 10.39
C LYS A 21 1.20 8.90 10.07
N ASP A 22 0.08 8.70 10.77
CA ASP A 22 -0.81 7.55 10.58
C ASP A 22 -2.08 7.97 9.85
N ILE A 23 -2.38 7.25 8.76
CA ILE A 23 -3.58 7.48 7.94
C ILE A 23 -4.28 6.15 7.77
N PHE A 24 -5.60 6.14 8.02
CA PHE A 24 -6.46 5.00 7.74
C PHE A 24 -7.66 5.43 6.92
N ILE A 25 -7.93 4.71 5.84
CA ILE A 25 -9.08 4.98 4.97
C ILE A 25 -9.90 3.70 4.84
N ASP A 26 -11.17 3.78 5.18
CA ASP A 26 -12.12 2.69 5.04
C ASP A 26 -12.98 2.93 3.78
N PHE A 27 -12.74 2.12 2.75
CA PHE A 27 -13.48 2.20 1.49
C PHE A 27 -14.75 1.35 1.49
N THR A 28 -15.00 0.55 2.53
CA THR A 28 -16.20 -0.31 2.61
C THR A 28 -17.48 0.48 2.70
N LYS A 29 -17.41 1.72 3.16
CA LYS A 29 -18.55 2.64 3.25
C LYS A 29 -18.88 3.33 1.94
N CYS A 30 -18.05 3.17 0.91
CA CYS A 30 -18.28 3.72 -0.41
C CYS A 30 -19.25 2.82 -1.18
N GLN A 31 -20.41 3.38 -1.58
CA GLN A 31 -21.46 2.62 -2.29
C GLN A 31 -21.20 2.52 -3.79
N HIS A 32 -20.17 3.16 -4.31
CA HIS A 32 -19.88 3.24 -5.74
C HIS A 32 -18.49 2.69 -6.05
N ASN A 33 -18.33 2.20 -7.30
CA ASN A 33 -17.04 1.68 -7.78
C ASN A 33 -16.01 2.78 -8.10
N ILE A 34 -16.45 4.03 -8.09
CA ILE A 34 -15.60 5.19 -8.37
C ILE A 34 -15.49 6.03 -7.10
N ILE A 35 -14.27 6.32 -6.70
CA ILE A 35 -13.96 7.11 -5.51
C ILE A 35 -13.23 8.37 -5.97
N TYR A 36 -13.75 9.54 -5.55
CA TYR A 36 -13.11 10.82 -5.79
C TYR A 36 -12.38 11.28 -4.53
N ILE A 37 -11.12 11.64 -4.68
CA ILE A 37 -10.32 12.24 -3.61
C ILE A 37 -10.24 13.74 -3.86
N ILE A 38 -10.85 14.51 -2.99
CA ILE A 38 -10.96 15.96 -3.11
C ILE A 38 -10.17 16.63 -1.98
N GLY A 39 -9.45 17.67 -2.31
CA GLY A 39 -8.71 18.47 -1.33
C GLY A 39 -8.03 19.66 -2.01
N ALA A 40 -7.55 20.60 -1.20
CA ALA A 40 -6.78 21.73 -1.69
C ALA A 40 -5.45 21.31 -2.28
N ASN A 41 -4.87 22.10 -3.17
CA ASN A 41 -3.52 21.88 -3.67
C ASN A 41 -2.51 21.84 -2.51
N GLY A 42 -1.61 20.86 -2.52
CA GLY A 42 -0.63 20.67 -1.46
C GLY A 42 -1.17 19.96 -0.22
N SER A 43 -2.38 19.40 -0.25
CA SER A 43 -2.95 18.64 0.89
C SER A 43 -2.45 17.20 0.99
N GLY A 44 -1.64 16.73 0.03
CA GLY A 44 -1.13 15.37 -0.01
C GLY A 44 -1.94 14.41 -0.89
N LYS A 45 -2.90 14.91 -1.68
CA LYS A 45 -3.70 14.06 -2.60
C LYS A 45 -2.85 13.27 -3.57
N SER A 46 -1.87 13.92 -4.21
CA SER A 46 -0.97 13.26 -5.17
C SER A 46 -0.13 12.19 -4.50
N THR A 47 0.35 12.44 -3.28
CA THR A 47 1.09 11.45 -2.49
C THR A 47 0.20 10.24 -2.21
N LEU A 48 -1.01 10.46 -1.74
CA LEU A 48 -1.94 9.37 -1.43
C LEU A 48 -2.28 8.57 -2.68
N MET A 49 -2.61 9.25 -3.79
CA MET A 49 -2.93 8.60 -5.06
C MET A 49 -1.76 7.75 -5.58
N SER A 50 -0.52 8.21 -5.39
CA SER A 50 0.66 7.51 -5.88
C SER A 50 0.98 6.21 -5.14
N VAL A 51 0.43 6.01 -3.93
CA VAL A 51 0.72 4.83 -3.10
C VAL A 51 -0.46 3.86 -2.95
N LEU A 52 -1.64 4.20 -3.50
CA LEU A 52 -2.83 3.35 -3.44
C LEU A 52 -2.79 2.23 -4.50
N HIS A 53 -1.72 1.45 -4.50
CA HIS A 53 -1.54 0.28 -5.34
C HIS A 53 -0.82 -0.81 -4.55
N PRO A 54 -0.93 -2.09 -4.92
CA PRO A 54 -0.40 -3.20 -4.12
C PRO A 54 1.11 -3.40 -4.22
N LEU A 55 1.82 -2.68 -5.07
CA LEU A 55 3.26 -2.83 -5.24
C LEU A 55 4.05 -2.01 -4.22
N PRO A 56 5.29 -2.42 -3.89
CA PRO A 56 6.18 -1.59 -3.09
C PRO A 56 6.46 -0.24 -3.75
N ASP A 57 6.53 0.80 -2.93
CA ASP A 57 6.93 2.14 -3.33
C ASP A 57 8.45 2.33 -3.17
N SER A 58 8.98 3.42 -3.70
CA SER A 58 10.32 3.86 -3.32
C SER A 58 10.35 4.19 -1.81
N PRO A 59 11.35 3.72 -1.04
CA PRO A 59 11.45 4.05 0.38
C PRO A 59 11.51 5.54 0.67
N GLN A 60 11.90 6.35 -0.30
CA GLN A 60 11.99 7.82 -0.18
C GLN A 60 10.63 8.50 -0.05
N VAL A 61 9.54 7.81 -0.38
CA VAL A 61 8.17 8.29 -0.18
C VAL A 61 7.83 8.39 1.32
N TYR A 62 8.56 7.65 2.14
CA TYR A 62 8.36 7.58 3.59
C TYR A 62 9.37 8.44 4.34
N ILE A 63 8.99 8.89 5.55
CA ILE A 63 9.81 9.77 6.40
C ILE A 63 11.19 9.16 6.63
N ASP A 64 12.23 9.95 6.39
CA ASP A 64 13.61 9.54 6.55
C ASP A 64 13.91 9.10 7.99
N LYS A 65 14.73 8.05 8.12
CA LYS A 65 15.17 7.48 9.41
C LYS A 65 14.06 6.89 10.28
N GLU A 66 12.84 6.77 9.75
CA GLU A 66 11.70 6.16 10.45
C GLU A 66 11.17 4.95 9.68
N LEU A 67 10.58 4.00 10.40
CA LEU A 67 9.87 2.87 9.80
C LEU A 67 8.65 3.38 9.05
N GLY A 68 8.59 3.13 7.75
CA GLY A 68 7.40 3.34 6.93
C GLY A 68 6.61 2.06 6.78
N GLU A 69 5.29 2.15 6.69
CA GLU A 69 4.42 1.01 6.45
C GLU A 69 3.28 1.36 5.51
N LYS A 70 2.89 0.36 4.73
CA LYS A 70 1.72 0.40 3.86
C LYS A 70 0.95 -0.90 4.06
N GLU A 71 -0.32 -0.78 4.45
CA GLU A 71 -1.21 -1.93 4.62
C GLU A 71 -2.46 -1.71 3.78
N LEU A 72 -2.69 -2.63 2.84
CA LEU A 72 -3.87 -2.61 1.97
C LEU A 72 -4.66 -3.90 2.16
N THR A 73 -5.98 -3.77 2.28
CA THR A 73 -6.88 -4.92 2.37
C THR A 73 -7.74 -4.96 1.11
N TYR A 74 -7.71 -6.11 0.43
CA TYR A 74 -8.44 -6.36 -0.81
C TYR A 74 -9.39 -7.53 -0.68
N GLU A 75 -10.44 -7.52 -1.48
CA GLU A 75 -11.33 -8.65 -1.68
C GLU A 75 -11.25 -9.11 -3.14
N GLN A 76 -11.11 -10.42 -3.32
CA GLN A 76 -11.13 -11.08 -4.63
C GLN A 76 -11.93 -12.37 -4.52
N ASP A 77 -13.02 -12.46 -5.27
CA ASP A 77 -13.88 -13.67 -5.32
C ASP A 77 -14.33 -14.16 -3.93
N GLY A 78 -14.72 -13.24 -3.06
CA GLY A 78 -15.18 -13.53 -1.71
C GLY A 78 -14.07 -13.78 -0.69
N THR A 79 -12.82 -13.79 -1.09
CA THR A 79 -11.67 -13.94 -0.19
C THR A 79 -11.01 -12.60 0.09
N VAL A 80 -10.69 -12.37 1.36
CA VAL A 80 -10.02 -11.12 1.80
C VAL A 80 -8.52 -11.37 1.94
N TYR A 81 -7.74 -10.46 1.37
CA TYR A 81 -6.28 -10.49 1.43
C TYR A 81 -5.76 -9.21 2.05
N ARG A 82 -4.72 -9.34 2.86
CA ARG A 82 -4.00 -8.20 3.44
C ARG A 82 -2.58 -8.16 2.89
N ILE A 83 -2.20 -7.01 2.37
CA ILE A 83 -0.84 -6.73 1.92
C ILE A 83 -0.21 -5.79 2.93
N LEU A 84 0.91 -6.19 3.50
CA LEU A 84 1.69 -5.35 4.43
C LEU A 84 3.09 -5.18 3.85
N ILE A 85 3.45 -3.95 3.53
CA ILE A 85 4.78 -3.59 3.04
C ILE A 85 5.44 -2.69 4.08
N GLN A 86 6.64 -3.06 4.48
CA GLN A 86 7.42 -2.35 5.49
C GLN A 86 8.70 -1.80 4.87
N TYR A 87 9.01 -0.57 5.24
CA TYR A 87 10.24 0.14 4.86
C TYR A 87 11.07 0.37 6.13
N PRO A 88 11.76 -0.69 6.61
CA PRO A 88 12.45 -0.64 7.90
C PRO A 88 13.72 0.18 7.82
N VAL A 89 14.21 0.57 8.99
CA VAL A 89 15.49 1.25 9.15
C VAL A 89 16.34 0.50 10.16
N TYR A 90 17.66 0.58 9.99
CA TYR A 90 18.61 0.13 11.01
C TYR A 90 18.66 1.10 12.18
N GLY A 91 19.33 0.70 13.28
CA GLY A 91 19.48 1.55 14.45
C GLY A 91 20.18 2.89 14.19
N ASN A 92 21.01 2.98 13.15
CA ASN A 92 21.64 4.21 12.69
C ASN A 92 20.74 5.08 11.77
N GLY A 93 19.51 4.64 11.50
CA GLY A 93 18.56 5.35 10.64
C GLY A 93 18.71 5.07 9.15
N ALA A 94 19.68 4.28 8.72
CA ALA A 94 19.80 3.89 7.32
C ALA A 94 18.67 2.93 6.92
N ARG A 95 18.20 3.02 5.67
CA ARG A 95 17.16 2.12 5.17
C ARG A 95 17.65 0.68 5.11
N ALA A 96 16.89 -0.21 5.71
CA ALA A 96 17.06 -1.65 5.56
C ALA A 96 16.28 -2.17 4.35
N THR A 97 16.40 -3.46 4.07
CA THR A 97 15.69 -4.09 2.96
C THR A 97 14.18 -4.03 3.16
N THR A 98 13.46 -3.56 2.14
CA THR A 98 11.99 -3.56 2.10
C THR A 98 11.46 -4.97 2.27
N LYS A 99 10.43 -5.12 3.09
CA LYS A 99 9.73 -6.38 3.32
C LYS A 99 8.28 -6.29 2.88
N ALA A 100 7.78 -7.36 2.29
CA ALA A 100 6.40 -7.42 1.80
C ALA A 100 5.76 -8.74 2.20
N PHE A 101 4.63 -8.66 2.88
CA PHE A 101 3.86 -9.81 3.34
C PHE A 101 2.50 -9.83 2.66
N PHE A 102 2.00 -11.03 2.40
CA PHE A 102 0.73 -11.23 1.72
C PHE A 102 -0.06 -12.31 2.44
N THR A 103 -1.10 -11.90 3.17
CA THR A 103 -1.89 -12.76 4.04
C THR A 103 -3.28 -13.01 3.45
N GLN A 104 -3.68 -14.26 3.38
CA GLN A 104 -5.04 -14.66 3.06
C GLN A 104 -5.82 -14.82 4.36
N MET A 105 -6.94 -14.11 4.49
CA MET A 105 -7.80 -14.17 5.67
C MET A 105 -8.83 -15.29 5.48
N GLU A 106 -8.86 -16.23 6.41
CA GLU A 106 -9.79 -17.35 6.40
C GLU A 106 -10.62 -17.36 7.70
N LEU A 107 -11.73 -18.09 7.72
CA LEU A 107 -12.56 -18.25 8.92
C LEU A 107 -11.79 -18.91 10.07
N SER A 108 -10.85 -19.81 9.74
CA SER A 108 -9.99 -20.51 10.69
C SER A 108 -8.76 -19.72 11.14
N GLY A 109 -8.55 -18.53 10.59
CA GLY A 109 -7.39 -17.68 10.88
C GLY A 109 -6.74 -17.14 9.61
N ALA A 110 -5.58 -16.50 9.78
CA ALA A 110 -4.82 -15.89 8.69
C ALA A 110 -3.72 -16.85 8.20
N VAL A 111 -3.57 -16.96 6.87
CA VAL A 111 -2.51 -17.74 6.23
C VAL A 111 -1.54 -16.79 5.54
N GLU A 112 -0.28 -16.78 5.99
CA GLU A 112 0.76 -15.98 5.35
C GLU A 112 1.26 -16.67 4.08
N LEU A 113 1.06 -16.02 2.92
CA LEU A 113 1.45 -16.56 1.62
C LEU A 113 2.90 -16.20 1.24
N ASN A 114 3.51 -15.24 1.91
CA ASN A 114 4.88 -14.80 1.67
C ASN A 114 5.65 -14.65 2.98
N ALA A 115 5.82 -15.75 3.71
CA ALA A 115 6.40 -15.77 5.05
C ALA A 115 7.84 -15.22 5.13
N ASN A 116 8.63 -15.35 4.06
CA ASN A 116 10.00 -14.83 4.03
C ASN A 116 10.07 -13.29 3.89
N GLY A 117 8.97 -12.64 3.50
CA GLY A 117 8.89 -11.19 3.37
C GLY A 117 9.70 -10.59 2.22
N THR A 118 10.22 -11.39 1.29
CA THR A 118 10.99 -10.84 0.16
C THR A 118 10.07 -10.22 -0.89
N VAL A 119 10.50 -9.09 -1.46
CA VAL A 119 9.74 -8.36 -2.49
C VAL A 119 9.58 -9.18 -3.76
N GLY A 120 10.61 -9.93 -4.16
CA GLY A 120 10.56 -10.76 -5.37
C GLY A 120 9.47 -11.81 -5.30
N SER A 121 9.45 -12.64 -4.26
CA SER A 121 8.42 -13.66 -4.07
C SER A 121 7.03 -13.04 -3.86
N PHE A 122 6.95 -11.90 -3.18
CA PHE A 122 5.70 -11.16 -3.03
C PHE A 122 5.08 -10.80 -4.37
N LYS A 123 5.88 -10.23 -5.29
CA LYS A 123 5.41 -9.84 -6.61
C LYS A 123 4.92 -11.05 -7.41
N ASP A 124 5.65 -12.16 -7.37
CA ASP A 124 5.26 -13.39 -8.07
C ASP A 124 3.92 -13.91 -7.56
N ILE A 125 3.74 -13.97 -6.24
CA ILE A 125 2.48 -14.41 -5.62
C ILE A 125 1.33 -13.47 -5.97
N LEU A 126 1.56 -12.16 -5.88
CA LEU A 126 0.56 -11.13 -6.17
C LEU A 126 0.06 -11.25 -7.62
N PHE A 127 0.97 -11.32 -8.58
CA PHE A 127 0.61 -11.38 -10.00
C PHE A 127 -0.12 -12.68 -10.34
N ASN A 128 0.33 -13.81 -9.79
CA ASN A 128 -0.33 -15.11 -9.98
C ASN A 128 -1.72 -15.15 -9.32
N LYS A 129 -1.83 -14.67 -8.08
CA LYS A 129 -3.08 -14.73 -7.30
C LYS A 129 -4.18 -13.86 -7.89
N PHE A 130 -3.84 -12.67 -8.33
CA PHE A 130 -4.78 -11.71 -8.91
C PHE A 130 -4.75 -11.68 -10.43
N ASN A 131 -3.97 -12.55 -11.07
CA ASN A 131 -3.83 -12.62 -12.53
C ASN A 131 -3.52 -11.24 -13.14
N LEU A 132 -2.61 -10.51 -12.53
CA LEU A 132 -2.22 -9.16 -12.96
C LEU A 132 -1.03 -9.21 -13.90
N ASP A 133 -1.09 -8.40 -14.95
CA ASP A 133 0.06 -8.13 -15.82
C ASP A 133 0.88 -6.99 -15.19
N PRO A 134 2.20 -7.17 -14.95
CA PRO A 134 3.05 -6.11 -14.45
C PRO A 134 3.03 -4.83 -15.29
N ASN A 135 2.92 -4.96 -16.60
CA ASN A 135 2.82 -3.81 -17.51
C ASN A 135 1.50 -3.06 -17.34
N PHE A 136 0.40 -3.78 -17.14
CA PHE A 136 -0.89 -3.18 -16.88
C PHE A 136 -0.88 -2.39 -15.56
N MET A 137 -0.25 -2.92 -14.52
CA MET A 137 -0.10 -2.20 -13.25
C MET A 137 0.65 -0.87 -13.41
N ALA A 138 1.73 -0.87 -14.19
CA ALA A 138 2.48 0.34 -14.48
C ALA A 138 1.66 1.38 -15.27
N LEU A 139 0.81 0.91 -16.20
CA LEU A 139 -0.04 1.78 -17.02
C LEU A 139 -1.28 2.28 -16.28
N SER A 140 -1.84 1.49 -15.36
CA SER A 140 -3.04 1.86 -14.60
C SER A 140 -2.74 2.92 -13.54
N HIS A 141 -1.48 3.14 -13.23
CA HIS A 141 -1.04 4.13 -12.25
C HIS A 141 -0.76 5.46 -12.95
N ILE A 142 -1.82 6.12 -13.39
CA ILE A 142 -1.72 7.44 -14.02
C ILE A 142 -1.85 8.49 -12.93
N SER A 143 -0.75 9.16 -12.64
CA SER A 143 -0.74 10.36 -11.82
C SER A 143 -1.15 11.53 -12.72
N VAL A 144 -2.29 12.13 -12.45
CA VAL A 144 -2.68 13.39 -13.08
C VAL A 144 -2.09 14.50 -12.24
N GLU A 145 -1.00 15.08 -12.71
CA GLU A 145 -0.47 16.31 -12.15
C GLU A 145 -1.29 17.48 -12.67
N ASN A 146 -1.93 18.18 -11.77
CA ASN A 146 -2.54 19.47 -12.01
C ASN A 146 -1.69 20.56 -11.39
#